data_ae3e919252b33caaeec4389d69cc90ca
#
_entry.id   ae3e919252b33caaeec4389d69cc90ca
#
_cell.length_a   1.000
_cell.length_b   1.000
_cell.length_c   1.000
_cell.angle_alpha   90.00
_cell.angle_beta   90.00
_cell.angle_gamma   90.00
#
_symmetry.space_group_name_H-M   'P 1'
#
loop_
_entity.id
_entity.type
_entity.pdbx_description
1 polymer ?
#
loop_
_entity_poly.entity_id
_entity_poly.type
_entity_poly.pdbx_seq_one_letter_code
_entity_poly.pdbx_strand_id
1 'polypeptide(L)'
;WTSSNKNVAEVDSKGKVHAINTGTAEIKVDAGTILVCTVTVTQETKPQTEPALTKNVIKGKRQVKNEAGEPIVIDIPLNTYTYTFSTIPTNVEELKQYNISGDDGRYKVLALYIMSLRTWKPENQTDCEEMIGYLCNKQLSVYEKQRLADQMKKGNQYLYLGNAFLNGATPANNYTPAQPYSITLTQDSVVDEDQVYIPANPSIPTPDQYRAFIFCQASDSGKWIDVYKSSKDGNWYMYKWMDLITSIKAPASSNPF
;
A
#
# COMPACT_ATOMS: atom_id res chain seq x y z
N TRP A 1 29.69 -17.64 -26.69
CA TRP A 1 29.03 -16.66 -25.88
C TRP A 1 28.68 -17.22 -24.51
N THR A 2 28.95 -16.47 -23.44
CA THR A 2 28.58 -16.87 -22.06
C THR A 2 28.12 -15.63 -21.25
N SER A 3 27.24 -15.85 -20.29
CA SER A 3 26.84 -14.83 -19.32
C SER A 3 27.39 -15.19 -17.95
N SER A 4 27.94 -14.21 -17.24
CA SER A 4 28.40 -14.37 -15.86
C SER A 4 27.24 -14.52 -14.86
N ASN A 5 26.04 -14.07 -15.24
CA ASN A 5 24.83 -14.18 -14.42
C ASN A 5 23.58 -14.36 -15.30
N LYS A 6 23.23 -15.61 -15.54
CA LYS A 6 22.04 -15.97 -16.35
C LYS A 6 20.71 -15.57 -15.72
N ASN A 7 20.68 -15.33 -14.41
CA ASN A 7 19.49 -14.81 -13.75
C ASN A 7 19.24 -13.33 -14.06
N VAL A 8 20.25 -12.60 -14.53
CA VAL A 8 20.14 -11.19 -14.93
C VAL A 8 19.97 -11.07 -16.45
N ALA A 9 20.85 -11.74 -17.20
CA ALA A 9 20.79 -11.71 -18.66
C ALA A 9 21.33 -13.03 -19.24
N GLU A 10 20.65 -13.56 -20.24
CA GLU A 10 21.11 -14.71 -21.04
C GLU A 10 21.61 -14.23 -22.40
N VAL A 11 22.50 -15.01 -23.00
CA VAL A 11 22.99 -14.77 -24.36
C VAL A 11 22.88 -16.06 -25.19
N ASP A 12 22.34 -15.94 -26.39
CA ASP A 12 22.21 -17.06 -27.31
C ASP A 12 23.51 -17.33 -28.10
N SER A 13 23.51 -18.39 -28.88
CA SER A 13 24.68 -18.79 -29.73
C SER A 13 25.04 -17.78 -30.82
N LYS A 14 24.15 -16.83 -31.11
CA LYS A 14 24.34 -15.74 -32.09
C LYS A 14 24.78 -14.43 -31.46
N GLY A 15 24.93 -14.40 -30.10
CA GLY A 15 25.31 -13.22 -29.36
C GLY A 15 24.14 -12.28 -29.01
N LYS A 16 22.88 -12.70 -29.23
CA LYS A 16 21.72 -11.93 -28.83
C LYS A 16 21.51 -12.06 -27.33
N VAL A 17 21.46 -10.92 -26.64
CA VAL A 17 21.26 -10.83 -25.19
C VAL A 17 19.76 -10.70 -24.88
N HIS A 18 19.29 -11.50 -23.92
CA HIS A 18 17.93 -11.47 -23.38
C HIS A 18 18.00 -11.05 -21.92
N ALA A 19 17.35 -9.95 -21.58
CA ALA A 19 17.19 -9.50 -20.21
C ALA A 19 16.19 -10.40 -19.45
N ILE A 20 16.54 -10.81 -18.23
CA ILE A 20 15.73 -11.70 -17.40
C ILE A 20 15.26 -10.96 -16.13
N ASN A 21 16.22 -10.44 -15.33
CA ASN A 21 15.93 -9.66 -14.13
C ASN A 21 16.88 -8.47 -14.03
N THR A 22 16.54 -7.48 -13.23
CA THR A 22 17.38 -6.33 -12.94
C THR A 22 18.71 -6.75 -12.33
N GLY A 23 19.77 -6.04 -12.70
CA GLY A 23 21.11 -6.31 -12.21
C GLY A 23 22.18 -6.13 -13.30
N THR A 24 23.38 -6.61 -13.04
CA THR A 24 24.51 -6.52 -13.98
C THR A 24 25.04 -7.91 -14.30
N ALA A 25 25.32 -8.17 -15.55
CA ALA A 25 25.97 -9.38 -16.04
C ALA A 25 27.07 -9.01 -17.05
N GLU A 26 28.15 -9.78 -17.07
CA GLU A 26 29.15 -9.72 -18.12
C GLU A 26 28.83 -10.77 -19.20
N ILE A 27 28.74 -10.33 -20.43
CA ILE A 27 28.61 -11.18 -21.59
C ILE A 27 30.00 -11.34 -22.22
N LYS A 28 30.45 -12.57 -22.38
CA LYS A 28 31.79 -12.91 -22.91
C LYS A 28 31.66 -13.70 -24.20
N VAL A 29 32.52 -13.39 -25.13
CA VAL A 29 32.76 -14.20 -26.34
C VAL A 29 34.25 -14.55 -26.46
N ASP A 30 34.51 -15.79 -26.75
CA ASP A 30 35.86 -16.25 -27.12
C ASP A 30 35.91 -16.42 -28.64
N ALA A 31 36.70 -15.57 -29.28
CA ALA A 31 36.94 -15.59 -30.74
C ALA A 31 38.44 -15.58 -31.03
N GLY A 32 39.22 -16.31 -30.20
CA GLY A 32 40.67 -16.26 -30.19
C GLY A 32 41.25 -15.16 -29.27
N THR A 33 40.40 -14.20 -28.93
CA THR A 33 40.62 -13.22 -27.85
C THR A 33 39.30 -13.08 -27.10
N ILE A 34 39.38 -13.07 -25.78
CA ILE A 34 38.18 -12.92 -24.93
C ILE A 34 37.75 -11.43 -24.94
N LEU A 35 36.58 -11.21 -25.48
CA LEU A 35 35.90 -9.90 -25.39
C LEU A 35 34.81 -9.96 -24.35
N VAL A 36 34.70 -8.89 -23.54
CA VAL A 36 33.73 -8.79 -22.46
C VAL A 36 32.88 -7.50 -22.65
N CYS A 37 31.57 -7.66 -22.52
CA CYS A 37 30.63 -6.56 -22.51
C CYS A 37 29.84 -6.60 -21.21
N THR A 38 29.81 -5.49 -20.47
CA THR A 38 28.95 -5.36 -19.28
C THR A 38 27.54 -4.96 -19.72
N VAL A 39 26.56 -5.76 -19.36
CA VAL A 39 25.14 -5.51 -19.60
C VAL A 39 24.49 -5.19 -18.25
N THR A 40 23.86 -4.03 -18.17
CA THR A 40 23.03 -3.64 -17.02
C THR A 40 21.56 -3.71 -17.44
N VAL A 41 20.80 -4.56 -16.78
CA VAL A 41 19.35 -4.64 -16.93
C VAL A 41 18.73 -3.76 -15.86
N THR A 42 17.98 -2.76 -16.29
CA THR A 42 17.23 -1.85 -15.42
C THR A 42 15.73 -2.09 -15.58
N GLN A 43 14.97 -1.91 -14.53
CA GLN A 43 13.52 -1.91 -14.63
C GLN A 43 13.06 -0.63 -15.33
N GLU A 44 12.18 -0.75 -16.31
CA GLU A 44 11.54 0.41 -16.91
C GLU A 44 10.61 1.03 -15.87
N THR A 45 10.86 2.29 -15.53
CA THR A 45 10.03 3.06 -14.60
C THR A 45 9.19 4.08 -15.35
N LYS A 46 7.90 4.11 -15.04
CA LYS A 46 7.02 5.16 -15.57
C LYS A 46 7.10 6.37 -14.66
N PRO A 47 7.11 7.58 -15.22
CA PRO A 47 6.99 8.80 -14.42
C PRO A 47 5.71 8.75 -13.59
N GLN A 48 5.84 9.00 -12.29
CA GLN A 48 4.72 9.06 -11.37
C GLN A 48 4.33 10.52 -11.12
N THR A 49 3.04 10.74 -10.97
CA THR A 49 2.50 12.05 -10.61
C THR A 49 2.01 12.01 -9.18
N GLU A 50 2.39 13.00 -8.37
CA GLU A 50 1.87 13.14 -7.00
C GLU A 50 0.34 13.08 -7.00
N PRO A 51 -0.28 12.30 -6.09
CA PRO A 51 -1.72 12.23 -6.03
C PRO A 51 -2.31 13.57 -5.60
N ALA A 52 -3.40 13.96 -6.23
CA ALA A 52 -4.14 15.14 -5.82
C ALA A 52 -4.72 14.94 -4.42
N LEU A 53 -4.46 15.88 -3.51
CA LEU A 53 -4.96 15.83 -2.13
C LEU A 53 -6.11 16.82 -1.97
N THR A 54 -7.27 16.30 -1.55
CA THR A 54 -8.42 17.11 -1.13
C THR A 54 -8.61 16.94 0.38
N LYS A 55 -8.69 18.06 1.10
CA LYS A 55 -8.95 18.09 2.54
C LYS A 55 -10.36 18.60 2.78
N ASN A 56 -11.16 17.84 3.52
CA ASN A 56 -12.52 18.21 3.87
C ASN A 56 -12.76 17.97 5.37
N VAL A 57 -13.83 18.56 5.87
CA VAL A 57 -14.35 18.28 7.21
C VAL A 57 -15.73 17.67 7.05
N ILE A 58 -15.93 16.48 7.56
CA ILE A 58 -17.24 15.82 7.61
C ILE A 58 -17.80 15.84 9.02
N LYS A 59 -19.09 15.59 9.16
CA LYS A 59 -19.70 15.33 10.46
C LYS A 59 -19.36 13.91 10.90
N GLY A 60 -18.92 13.78 12.13
CA GLY A 60 -18.72 12.51 12.78
C GLY A 60 -19.43 12.48 14.13
N LYS A 61 -19.57 11.29 14.69
CA LYS A 61 -20.14 11.08 16.02
C LYS A 61 -19.11 10.41 16.91
N ARG A 62 -18.99 10.90 18.14
CA ARG A 62 -18.08 10.32 19.13
C ARG A 62 -18.83 10.02 20.41
N GLN A 63 -18.63 8.83 20.95
CA GLN A 63 -19.08 8.52 22.30
C GLN A 63 -18.08 9.07 23.31
N VAL A 64 -18.56 9.86 24.25
CA VAL A 64 -17.80 10.40 25.38
C VAL A 64 -18.56 10.09 26.67
N LYS A 65 -17.92 10.31 27.82
CA LYS A 65 -18.61 10.26 29.11
C LYS A 65 -19.01 11.67 29.54
N ASN A 66 -20.25 11.84 30.01
CA ASN A 66 -20.70 13.09 30.66
C ASN A 66 -20.08 13.22 32.06
N GLU A 67 -20.38 14.30 32.75
CA GLU A 67 -19.92 14.57 34.14
C GLU A 67 -20.36 13.50 35.14
N ALA A 68 -21.48 12.83 34.89
CA ALA A 68 -21.97 11.70 35.69
C ALA A 68 -21.31 10.35 35.35
N GLY A 69 -20.41 10.31 34.34
CA GLY A 69 -19.75 9.12 33.87
C GLY A 69 -20.57 8.26 32.91
N GLU A 70 -21.73 8.75 32.47
CA GLU A 70 -22.62 8.05 31.55
C GLU A 70 -22.16 8.24 30.10
N PRO A 71 -22.29 7.24 29.21
CA PRO A 71 -21.93 7.38 27.80
C PRO A 71 -22.95 8.27 27.09
N ILE A 72 -22.46 9.31 26.43
CA ILE A 72 -23.24 10.18 25.56
C ILE A 72 -22.56 10.26 24.18
N VAL A 73 -23.35 10.55 23.15
CA VAL A 73 -22.86 10.74 21.78
C VAL A 73 -22.86 12.22 21.45
N ILE A 74 -21.74 12.73 21.00
CA ILE A 74 -21.58 14.12 20.54
C ILE A 74 -21.18 14.14 19.08
N ASP A 75 -21.63 15.20 18.38
CA ASP A 75 -21.14 15.49 17.03
C ASP A 75 -19.74 16.11 17.12
N ILE A 76 -18.85 15.65 16.22
CA ILE A 76 -17.50 16.18 16.10
C ILE A 76 -17.17 16.49 14.63
N PRO A 77 -16.36 17.52 14.37
CA PRO A 77 -15.76 17.69 13.05
C PRO A 77 -14.66 16.65 12.86
N LEU A 78 -14.68 15.96 11.71
CA LEU A 78 -13.66 15.01 11.32
C LEU A 78 -12.93 15.49 10.06
N ASN A 79 -11.63 15.67 10.16
CA ASN A 79 -10.80 15.97 9.01
C ASN A 79 -10.62 14.72 8.15
N THR A 80 -10.90 14.86 6.85
CA THR A 80 -10.67 13.83 5.84
C THR A 80 -9.61 14.27 4.85
N TYR A 81 -8.85 13.30 4.36
CA TYR A 81 -7.74 13.46 3.44
C TYR A 81 -7.96 12.49 2.28
N THR A 82 -8.44 13.00 1.15
CA THR A 82 -8.70 12.18 -0.04
C THR A 82 -7.55 12.33 -1.03
N TYR A 83 -6.83 11.25 -1.26
CA TYR A 83 -5.81 11.15 -2.30
C TYR A 83 -6.41 10.56 -3.56
N THR A 84 -6.26 11.27 -4.69
CA THR A 84 -6.71 10.83 -6.01
C THR A 84 -5.50 10.61 -6.90
N PHE A 85 -5.40 9.40 -7.45
CA PHE A 85 -4.24 8.94 -8.21
C PHE A 85 -4.52 8.98 -9.71
N SER A 86 -3.67 9.68 -10.45
CA SER A 86 -3.63 9.63 -11.92
C SER A 86 -2.68 8.54 -12.42
N THR A 87 -1.66 8.21 -11.64
CA THR A 87 -0.71 7.13 -11.89
C THR A 87 -0.64 6.22 -10.66
N ILE A 88 -0.35 4.94 -10.87
CA ILE A 88 -0.24 3.94 -9.80
C ILE A 88 1.13 3.29 -9.92
N PRO A 89 1.93 3.25 -8.85
CA PRO A 89 3.22 2.60 -8.87
C PRO A 89 3.02 1.09 -9.03
N THR A 90 3.82 0.47 -9.88
CA THR A 90 3.81 -0.98 -10.13
C THR A 90 5.03 -1.69 -9.55
N ASN A 91 6.02 -0.92 -9.12
CA ASN A 91 7.27 -1.39 -8.53
C ASN A 91 7.83 -0.35 -7.55
N VAL A 92 8.86 -0.74 -6.79
CA VAL A 92 9.44 0.11 -5.75
C VAL A 92 10.11 1.37 -6.30
N GLU A 93 10.68 1.34 -7.50
CA GLU A 93 11.35 2.51 -8.09
C GLU A 93 10.34 3.57 -8.54
N GLU A 94 9.17 3.15 -9.02
CA GLU A 94 8.04 4.04 -9.26
C GLU A 94 7.49 4.60 -7.94
N LEU A 95 7.39 3.76 -6.89
CA LEU A 95 6.90 4.18 -5.58
C LEU A 95 7.80 5.24 -4.93
N LYS A 96 9.12 5.13 -5.07
CA LYS A 96 10.10 6.10 -4.54
C LYS A 96 9.97 7.51 -5.14
N GLN A 97 9.28 7.66 -6.26
CA GLN A 97 9.05 8.98 -6.86
C GLN A 97 8.02 9.82 -6.06
N TYR A 98 7.24 9.20 -5.18
CA TYR A 98 6.29 9.92 -4.33
C TYR A 98 6.98 10.48 -3.07
N ASN A 99 6.68 11.74 -2.78
CA ASN A 99 7.17 12.37 -1.56
C ASN A 99 6.36 11.90 -0.34
N ILE A 100 6.99 11.15 0.57
CA ILE A 100 6.40 10.67 1.82
C ILE A 100 6.87 11.46 3.05
N SER A 101 7.52 12.60 2.86
CA SER A 101 7.88 13.53 3.92
C SER A 101 6.76 14.57 4.17
N GLY A 102 6.99 15.47 5.12
CA GLY A 102 6.04 16.55 5.41
C GLY A 102 4.82 16.11 6.23
N ASP A 103 3.92 17.05 6.51
CA ASP A 103 2.80 16.80 7.44
C ASP A 103 1.75 15.84 6.89
N ASP A 104 1.53 15.84 5.59
CA ASP A 104 0.58 14.94 4.94
C ASP A 104 1.18 13.57 4.61
N GLY A 105 2.50 13.39 4.77
CA GLY A 105 3.20 12.13 4.50
C GLY A 105 2.63 10.95 5.28
N ARG A 106 2.20 11.18 6.52
CA ARG A 106 1.57 10.15 7.38
C ARG A 106 0.32 9.51 6.76
N TYR A 107 -0.48 10.30 6.04
CA TYR A 107 -1.67 9.80 5.32
C TYR A 107 -1.28 9.23 3.96
N LYS A 108 -0.37 9.90 3.26
CA LYS A 108 0.08 9.47 1.93
C LYS A 108 0.70 8.07 1.96
N VAL A 109 1.50 7.75 2.99
CA VAL A 109 2.09 6.41 3.17
C VAL A 109 1.00 5.33 3.21
N LEU A 110 -0.10 5.56 3.93
CA LEU A 110 -1.23 4.63 3.94
C LEU A 110 -1.90 4.54 2.57
N ALA A 111 -2.11 5.66 1.88
CA ALA A 111 -2.69 5.65 0.54
C ALA A 111 -1.81 4.88 -0.46
N LEU A 112 -0.50 5.07 -0.42
CA LEU A 112 0.47 4.34 -1.25
C LEU A 112 0.52 2.85 -0.89
N TYR A 113 0.37 2.49 0.38
CA TYR A 113 0.27 1.10 0.80
C TYR A 113 -0.93 0.40 0.14
N ILE A 114 -2.10 1.04 0.11
CA ILE A 114 -3.28 0.49 -0.56
C ILE A 114 -3.03 0.33 -2.07
N MET A 115 -2.37 1.30 -2.71
CA MET A 115 -2.00 1.18 -4.12
C MET A 115 -1.02 0.03 -4.35
N SER A 116 -0.07 -0.19 -3.44
CA SER A 116 0.85 -1.33 -3.49
C SER A 116 0.12 -2.68 -3.35
N LEU A 117 -0.84 -2.78 -2.42
CA LEU A 117 -1.68 -3.99 -2.29
C LEU A 117 -2.46 -4.29 -3.56
N ARG A 118 -2.92 -3.25 -4.25
CA ARG A 118 -3.69 -3.38 -5.48
C ARG A 118 -2.88 -3.95 -6.65
N THR A 119 -1.56 -3.78 -6.63
CA THR A 119 -0.70 -4.34 -7.69
C THR A 119 -0.39 -5.82 -7.48
N TRP A 120 -0.71 -6.38 -6.31
CA TRP A 120 -0.37 -7.76 -5.98
C TRP A 120 -1.08 -8.74 -6.92
N LYS A 121 -0.29 -9.61 -7.51
CA LYS A 121 -0.68 -10.80 -8.28
C LYS A 121 0.39 -11.86 -8.08
N PRO A 122 0.11 -13.15 -8.34
CA PRO A 122 1.13 -14.19 -8.20
C PRO A 122 2.41 -13.93 -9.00
N GLU A 123 2.29 -13.35 -10.19
CA GLU A 123 3.40 -13.06 -11.09
C GLU A 123 4.24 -11.83 -10.69
N ASN A 124 3.69 -10.91 -9.90
CA ASN A 124 4.37 -9.69 -9.44
C ASN A 124 4.36 -9.53 -7.91
N GLN A 125 4.27 -10.65 -7.19
CA GLN A 125 4.28 -10.67 -5.73
C GLN A 125 5.51 -9.94 -5.16
N THR A 126 6.67 -10.13 -5.76
CA THR A 126 7.94 -9.50 -5.33
C THR A 126 7.87 -7.98 -5.38
N ASP A 127 7.35 -7.39 -6.45
CA ASP A 127 7.21 -5.93 -6.57
C ASP A 127 6.34 -5.35 -5.45
N CYS A 128 5.20 -6.01 -5.15
CA CYS A 128 4.33 -5.60 -4.06
C CYS A 128 5.03 -5.70 -2.69
N GLU A 129 5.76 -6.79 -2.43
CA GLU A 129 6.52 -7.00 -1.20
C GLU A 129 7.62 -5.96 -1.01
N GLU A 130 8.33 -5.60 -2.08
CA GLU A 130 9.36 -4.56 -2.06
C GLU A 130 8.77 -3.17 -1.81
N MET A 131 7.63 -2.84 -2.44
CA MET A 131 6.93 -1.59 -2.19
C MET A 131 6.48 -1.49 -0.72
N ILE A 132 5.87 -2.53 -0.17
CA ILE A 132 5.46 -2.56 1.24
C ILE A 132 6.69 -2.47 2.16
N GLY A 133 7.77 -3.18 1.83
CA GLY A 133 9.04 -3.11 2.56
C GLY A 133 9.62 -1.69 2.61
N TYR A 134 9.61 -0.99 1.46
CA TYR A 134 10.02 0.41 1.40
C TYR A 134 9.15 1.30 2.31
N LEU A 135 7.82 1.16 2.25
CA LEU A 135 6.91 1.92 3.11
C LEU A 135 7.03 1.57 4.60
N CYS A 136 7.62 0.42 4.94
CA CYS A 136 7.95 0.01 6.31
C CYS A 136 9.40 0.34 6.72
N ASN A 137 10.20 0.92 5.83
CA ASN A 137 11.64 1.17 6.03
C ASN A 137 12.42 -0.10 6.45
N LYS A 138 12.06 -1.25 5.89
CA LYS A 138 12.71 -2.54 6.17
C LYS A 138 12.43 -3.55 5.06
N GLN A 139 13.21 -4.61 5.01
CA GLN A 139 12.82 -5.80 4.26
C GLN A 139 11.73 -6.57 5.04
N LEU A 140 10.69 -7.03 4.33
CA LEU A 140 9.69 -7.89 4.95
C LEU A 140 10.30 -9.24 5.33
N SER A 141 9.99 -9.71 6.53
CA SER A 141 10.36 -11.05 6.98
C SER A 141 9.63 -12.12 6.17
N VAL A 142 10.15 -13.35 6.18
CA VAL A 142 9.50 -14.52 5.54
C VAL A 142 8.06 -14.69 6.05
N TYR A 143 7.83 -14.50 7.36
CA TYR A 143 6.50 -14.57 7.96
C TYR A 143 5.55 -13.49 7.40
N GLU A 144 6.01 -12.24 7.28
CA GLU A 144 5.19 -11.15 6.73
C GLU A 144 4.82 -11.38 5.27
N LYS A 145 5.77 -11.84 4.46
CA LYS A 145 5.54 -12.20 3.06
C LYS A 145 4.54 -13.34 2.91
N GLN A 146 4.71 -14.41 3.69
CA GLN A 146 3.78 -15.54 3.67
C GLN A 146 2.38 -15.11 4.08
N ARG A 147 2.24 -14.34 5.16
CA ARG A 147 0.95 -13.86 5.63
C ARG A 147 0.25 -12.94 4.64
N LEU A 148 1.02 -12.05 3.95
CA LEU A 148 0.49 -11.23 2.87
C LEU A 148 -0.05 -12.12 1.74
N ALA A 149 0.75 -13.06 1.26
CA ALA A 149 0.35 -13.98 0.19
C ALA A 149 -0.90 -14.79 0.56
N ASP A 150 -0.99 -15.30 1.78
CA ASP A 150 -2.14 -16.07 2.25
C ASP A 150 -3.43 -15.22 2.29
N GLN A 151 -3.34 -13.96 2.71
CA GLN A 151 -4.49 -13.06 2.68
C GLN A 151 -4.90 -12.68 1.25
N MET A 152 -3.94 -12.36 0.40
CA MET A 152 -4.20 -11.97 -0.98
C MET A 152 -4.76 -13.11 -1.83
N LYS A 153 -4.43 -14.38 -1.52
CA LYS A 153 -4.95 -15.58 -2.19
C LYS A 153 -6.28 -16.09 -1.63
N LYS A 154 -6.73 -15.57 -0.49
CA LYS A 154 -7.94 -16.03 0.17
C LYS A 154 -9.17 -15.89 -0.76
N GLY A 155 -9.78 -17.03 -1.10
CA GLY A 155 -10.96 -17.06 -1.99
C GLY A 155 -10.68 -16.72 -3.45
N ASN A 156 -9.44 -16.87 -3.96
CA ASN A 156 -9.02 -16.49 -5.32
C ASN A 156 -9.28 -15.02 -5.68
N GLN A 157 -9.28 -14.12 -4.69
CA GLN A 157 -9.74 -12.74 -4.86
C GLN A 157 -8.66 -11.72 -4.48
N TYR A 158 -7.41 -11.97 -4.92
CA TYR A 158 -6.29 -11.08 -4.58
C TYR A 158 -6.51 -9.61 -5.00
N LEU A 159 -7.21 -9.33 -6.10
CA LEU A 159 -7.57 -7.95 -6.50
C LEU A 159 -8.60 -7.31 -5.56
N TYR A 160 -9.36 -8.12 -4.85
CA TYR A 160 -10.38 -7.69 -3.93
C TYR A 160 -9.81 -6.89 -2.74
N LEU A 161 -8.76 -7.40 -2.08
CA LEU A 161 -8.19 -6.70 -0.92
C LEU A 161 -7.67 -5.31 -1.28
N GLY A 162 -6.92 -5.17 -2.37
CA GLY A 162 -6.42 -3.87 -2.81
C GLY A 162 -7.53 -2.88 -3.17
N ASN A 163 -8.62 -3.37 -3.76
CA ASN A 163 -9.75 -2.53 -4.15
C ASN A 163 -10.67 -2.16 -2.97
N ALA A 164 -10.77 -3.01 -1.95
CA ALA A 164 -11.74 -2.87 -0.85
C ALA A 164 -11.65 -1.53 -0.09
N PHE A 165 -10.51 -0.87 -0.17
CA PHE A 165 -10.24 0.39 0.52
C PHE A 165 -10.43 1.63 -0.35
N LEU A 166 -10.72 1.45 -1.64
CA LEU A 166 -10.87 2.57 -2.58
C LEU A 166 -12.29 3.13 -2.54
N ASN A 167 -12.40 4.43 -2.78
CA ASN A 167 -13.70 5.08 -2.83
C ASN A 167 -14.62 4.45 -3.88
N GLY A 168 -15.89 4.29 -3.52
CA GLY A 168 -16.90 3.63 -4.36
C GLY A 168 -16.86 2.10 -4.32
N ALA A 169 -15.83 1.48 -3.75
CA ALA A 169 -15.76 0.04 -3.59
C ALA A 169 -16.57 -0.41 -2.36
N THR A 170 -17.48 -1.34 -2.58
CA THR A 170 -18.36 -1.91 -1.53
C THR A 170 -18.45 -3.42 -1.69
N PRO A 171 -18.80 -4.18 -0.63
CA PRO A 171 -19.10 -5.59 -0.78
C PRO A 171 -20.21 -5.85 -1.84
N ALA A 172 -21.23 -4.99 -1.90
CA ALA A 172 -22.38 -5.15 -2.81
C ALA A 172 -22.01 -5.02 -4.29
N ASN A 173 -20.99 -4.19 -4.62
CA ASN A 173 -20.52 -4.04 -5.99
C ASN A 173 -19.25 -4.86 -6.29
N ASN A 174 -18.97 -5.88 -5.47
CA ASN A 174 -17.79 -6.75 -5.58
C ASN A 174 -16.47 -5.95 -5.57
N TYR A 175 -16.43 -4.89 -4.76
CA TYR A 175 -15.27 -4.00 -4.64
C TYR A 175 -14.79 -3.41 -5.96
N THR A 176 -15.75 -2.98 -6.78
CA THR A 176 -15.46 -2.21 -8.00
C THR A 176 -15.33 -0.73 -7.63
N PRO A 177 -14.11 -0.17 -7.60
CA PRO A 177 -13.89 1.21 -7.18
C PRO A 177 -14.29 2.21 -8.25
N ALA A 178 -14.58 3.44 -7.80
CA ALA A 178 -14.76 4.58 -8.69
C ALA A 178 -13.45 4.97 -9.40
N GLN A 179 -13.57 5.62 -10.55
CA GLN A 179 -12.45 6.18 -11.31
C GLN A 179 -12.55 7.71 -11.33
N PRO A 180 -11.42 8.44 -11.24
CA PRO A 180 -10.07 7.96 -10.97
C PRO A 180 -9.95 7.34 -9.56
N TYR A 181 -8.99 6.43 -9.36
CA TYR A 181 -8.81 5.77 -8.07
C TYR A 181 -8.51 6.78 -6.99
N SER A 182 -9.27 6.72 -5.91
CA SER A 182 -9.04 7.58 -4.75
C SER A 182 -9.27 6.82 -3.45
N ILE A 183 -8.67 7.33 -2.39
CA ILE A 183 -8.80 6.80 -1.04
C ILE A 183 -9.02 7.95 -0.05
N THR A 184 -9.99 7.79 0.84
CA THR A 184 -10.27 8.76 1.88
C THR A 184 -9.78 8.25 3.23
N LEU A 185 -8.96 9.04 3.87
CA LEU A 185 -8.34 8.78 5.16
C LEU A 185 -8.85 9.79 6.18
N THR A 186 -8.89 9.39 7.44
CA THR A 186 -9.35 10.24 8.53
C THR A 186 -8.39 10.19 9.70
N GLN A 187 -8.52 11.20 10.55
CA GLN A 187 -7.86 11.29 11.84
C GLN A 187 -8.41 10.29 12.85
N ASP A 188 -9.69 9.96 12.72
CA ASP A 188 -10.44 9.07 13.60
C ASP A 188 -11.11 7.95 12.81
N SER A 189 -11.47 6.86 13.49
CA SER A 189 -12.17 5.74 12.90
C SER A 189 -13.60 6.12 12.55
N VAL A 190 -13.92 6.18 11.28
CA VAL A 190 -15.29 6.34 10.76
C VAL A 190 -15.52 5.27 9.73
N VAL A 191 -16.55 4.46 9.94
CA VAL A 191 -16.98 3.42 8.99
C VAL A 191 -18.13 3.95 8.14
N ASP A 192 -18.99 4.76 8.73
CA ASP A 192 -20.17 5.38 8.14
C ASP A 192 -20.43 6.71 8.86
N GLU A 193 -21.04 7.69 8.20
CA GLU A 193 -21.42 8.98 8.79
C GLU A 193 -22.38 8.84 9.99
N ASP A 194 -23.16 7.76 10.00
CA ASP A 194 -24.14 7.47 11.04
C ASP A 194 -23.61 6.57 12.18
N GLN A 195 -22.40 6.02 12.05
CA GLN A 195 -21.84 5.17 13.10
C GLN A 195 -21.17 5.96 14.21
N VAL A 196 -21.51 5.56 15.44
CA VAL A 196 -20.89 6.11 16.64
C VAL A 196 -19.50 5.57 16.78
N TYR A 197 -18.53 6.47 16.83
CA TYR A 197 -17.15 6.15 17.10
C TYR A 197 -16.86 6.13 18.61
N ILE A 198 -16.30 5.03 19.07
CA ILE A 198 -15.70 4.94 20.40
C ILE A 198 -14.20 5.07 20.20
N PRO A 199 -13.55 6.15 20.63
CA PRO A 199 -12.13 6.29 20.47
C PRO A 199 -11.44 5.13 21.18
N ALA A 200 -10.74 4.30 20.42
CA ALA A 200 -9.72 3.43 21.00
C ALA A 200 -8.76 4.36 21.76
N ASN A 201 -8.43 3.95 22.98
CA ASN A 201 -7.53 4.69 23.85
C ASN A 201 -6.39 5.34 23.02
N PRO A 202 -6.22 6.66 23.04
CA PRO A 202 -5.28 7.36 22.18
C PRO A 202 -3.82 7.17 22.62
N SER A 203 -3.45 6.00 23.08
CA SER A 203 -2.07 5.67 23.45
C SER A 203 -1.19 5.58 22.19
N ILE A 204 -1.04 6.70 21.52
CA ILE A 204 0.06 6.93 20.62
C ILE A 204 1.03 7.85 21.37
N PRO A 205 2.10 7.30 21.88
CA PRO A 205 2.82 7.90 22.98
C PRO A 205 3.82 9.00 22.61
N THR A 206 4.03 9.31 21.32
CA THR A 206 5.06 10.27 20.93
C THR A 206 4.61 11.15 19.78
N PRO A 207 5.12 12.41 19.68
CA PRO A 207 4.80 13.32 18.58
C PRO A 207 5.19 12.79 17.19
N ASP A 208 6.05 11.79 17.13
CA ASP A 208 6.53 11.17 15.89
C ASP A 208 5.76 9.90 15.51
N GLN A 209 4.76 9.50 16.27
CA GLN A 209 3.89 8.36 15.98
C GLN A 209 2.46 8.83 15.76
N TYR A 210 1.79 8.22 14.80
CA TYR A 210 0.44 8.60 14.41
C TYR A 210 -0.36 7.39 13.95
N ARG A 211 -1.66 7.40 14.23
CA ARG A 211 -2.61 6.42 13.71
C ARG A 211 -3.44 7.04 12.61
N ALA A 212 -3.39 6.49 11.41
CA ALA A 212 -4.22 6.89 10.30
C ALA A 212 -5.32 5.86 10.05
N PHE A 213 -6.55 6.33 9.86
CA PHE A 213 -7.72 5.50 9.61
C PHE A 213 -8.15 5.61 8.17
N ILE A 214 -8.78 4.55 7.66
CA ILE A 214 -9.38 4.52 6.33
C ILE A 214 -10.88 4.64 6.46
N PHE A 215 -11.45 5.58 5.73
CA PHE A 215 -12.90 5.68 5.54
C PHE A 215 -13.32 4.68 4.45
N CYS A 216 -13.84 3.51 4.86
CA CYS A 216 -14.24 2.47 3.92
C CYS A 216 -15.37 1.61 4.49
N GLN A 217 -16.14 0.99 3.60
CA GLN A 217 -17.22 0.04 3.95
C GLN A 217 -16.74 -1.43 4.00
N ALA A 218 -15.46 -1.66 3.82
CA ALA A 218 -14.88 -3.00 3.74
C ALA A 218 -14.85 -3.75 5.08
N SER A 219 -15.19 -3.10 6.18
CA SER A 219 -15.18 -3.72 7.52
C SER A 219 -16.25 -3.08 8.40
N ASP A 220 -16.73 -3.85 9.39
CA ASP A 220 -17.65 -3.35 10.42
C ASP A 220 -16.93 -2.50 11.49
N SER A 221 -15.62 -2.55 11.54
CA SER A 221 -14.78 -1.73 12.40
C SER A 221 -13.85 -0.86 11.57
N GLY A 222 -13.54 0.33 12.07
CA GLY A 222 -12.58 1.22 11.42
C GLY A 222 -11.25 0.51 11.20
N LYS A 223 -10.70 0.67 10.02
CA LYS A 223 -9.39 0.16 9.61
C LYS A 223 -8.34 1.24 9.75
N TRP A 224 -7.17 0.87 10.21
CA TRP A 224 -6.10 1.81 10.51
C TRP A 224 -4.72 1.17 10.36
N ILE A 225 -3.71 2.01 10.25
CA ILE A 225 -2.31 1.66 10.44
C ILE A 225 -1.65 2.63 11.40
N ASP A 226 -0.60 2.16 12.05
CA ASP A 226 0.30 3.02 12.79
C ASP A 226 1.49 3.40 11.92
N VAL A 227 1.81 4.69 11.89
CA VAL A 227 2.95 5.27 11.17
C VAL A 227 3.85 6.05 12.11
N TYR A 228 5.11 6.17 11.76
CA TYR A 228 6.06 6.99 12.49
C TYR A 228 6.86 7.88 11.54
N LYS A 229 7.30 9.03 12.04
CA LYS A 229 8.22 9.91 11.33
C LYS A 229 9.65 9.53 11.69
N SER A 230 10.44 9.23 10.69
CA SER A 230 11.86 8.93 10.88
C SER A 230 12.66 10.20 11.12
N SER A 231 13.39 10.27 12.23
CA SER A 231 14.32 11.38 12.52
C SER A 231 15.53 11.39 11.60
N LYS A 232 15.80 10.29 10.90
CA LYS A 232 16.95 10.14 10.02
C LYS A 232 16.79 10.86 8.69
N ASP A 233 15.60 10.81 8.11
CA ASP A 233 15.31 11.33 6.75
C ASP A 233 14.03 12.17 6.66
N GLY A 234 13.29 12.31 7.76
CA GLY A 234 12.05 13.08 7.81
C GLY A 234 10.85 12.43 7.13
N ASN A 235 10.99 11.21 6.64
CA ASN A 235 9.94 10.46 5.97
C ASN A 235 9.01 9.77 6.97
N TRP A 236 7.78 9.52 6.53
CA TRP A 236 6.83 8.71 7.27
C TRP A 236 6.89 7.27 6.81
N TYR A 237 6.82 6.32 7.77
CA TYR A 237 6.86 4.89 7.52
C TYR A 237 5.82 4.17 8.34
N MET A 238 5.34 3.01 7.85
CA MET A 238 4.43 2.13 8.57
C MET A 238 5.20 1.20 9.50
N TYR A 239 4.63 0.86 10.66
CA TYR A 239 5.18 -0.19 11.51
C TYR A 239 4.16 -1.27 11.93
N LYS A 240 2.86 -0.99 11.80
CA LYS A 240 1.78 -1.98 12.00
C LYS A 240 0.81 -1.88 10.82
N TRP A 241 0.93 -2.76 9.87
CA TRP A 241 0.17 -2.73 8.62
C TRP A 241 -0.66 -4.00 8.37
N MET A 242 -0.30 -5.14 9.01
CA MET A 242 -0.91 -6.43 8.71
C MET A 242 -2.35 -6.54 9.18
N ASP A 243 -2.74 -5.79 10.20
CA ASP A 243 -4.12 -5.80 10.71
C ASP A 243 -5.10 -5.18 9.71
N LEU A 244 -4.61 -4.30 8.83
CA LEU A 244 -5.42 -3.70 7.79
C LEU A 244 -6.02 -4.74 6.84
N ILE A 245 -5.23 -5.73 6.44
CA ILE A 245 -5.63 -6.74 5.44
C ILE A 245 -6.44 -7.90 6.02
N THR A 246 -6.78 -7.86 7.30
CA THR A 246 -7.57 -8.90 7.97
C THR A 246 -9.03 -8.46 8.15
N SER A 247 -9.94 -9.41 8.35
CA SER A 247 -11.36 -9.15 8.67
C SER A 247 -12.03 -8.19 7.69
N ILE A 248 -11.77 -8.37 6.40
CA ILE A 248 -12.45 -7.66 5.33
C ILE A 248 -13.70 -8.46 4.93
N LYS A 249 -14.81 -7.76 4.75
CA LYS A 249 -16.09 -8.37 4.31
C LYS A 249 -15.90 -9.05 2.95
N ALA A 250 -16.48 -10.21 2.79
CA ALA A 250 -16.49 -10.88 1.49
C ALA A 250 -17.34 -10.10 0.47
N PRO A 251 -16.98 -10.07 -0.82
CA PRO A 251 -17.84 -9.49 -1.84
C PRO A 251 -19.13 -10.29 -2.01
N ALA A 252 -20.19 -9.63 -2.46
CA ALA A 252 -21.52 -10.25 -2.60
C ALA A 252 -21.50 -11.51 -3.49
N SER A 253 -20.70 -11.51 -4.57
CA SER A 253 -20.57 -12.66 -5.47
C SER A 253 -19.94 -13.90 -4.84
N SER A 254 -19.26 -13.76 -3.71
CA SER A 254 -18.66 -14.88 -2.98
C SER A 254 -19.56 -15.44 -1.88
N ASN A 255 -20.73 -14.83 -1.67
CA ASN A 255 -21.71 -15.34 -0.72
C ASN A 255 -22.57 -16.43 -1.41
N PRO A 256 -22.51 -17.71 -0.98
CA PRO A 256 -23.29 -18.78 -1.58
C PRO A 256 -24.77 -18.80 -1.15
N PHE A 257 -25.21 -17.83 -0.29
CA PHE A 257 -26.58 -17.73 0.22
C PHE A 257 -27.24 -16.41 -0.10
#